data_1e47558db98f384d48e7107f24f7673c
#
_entry.id   1e47558db98f384d48e7107f24f7673c
#
_cell.length_a   1.000
_cell.length_b   1.000
_cell.length_c   1.000
_cell.angle_alpha   90.00
_cell.angle_beta   90.00
_cell.angle_gamma   90.00
#
_symmetry.space_group_name_H-M   'P 1'
#
loop_
_entity.id
_entity.type
_entity.pdbx_description
1 polymer ?
#
loop_
_entity_poly.entity_id
_entity_poly.type
_entity_poly.pdbx_seq_one_letter_code
_entity_poly.pdbx_strand_id
1 'polypeptide(L)'
;MAAKQPFTTEQQSVRVLKVGERVRHILSELLARGEVHDDVVSASHISVTEVRMSPDLRNATAYIKPLLGAGEDAVVHALRQNTAFLQREVAQRLGLKFAPKLRFRKDESFAEADRIEALLRDPKVTRDLSDDLDAGEEE
;
A
#
# COMPACT_ATOMS: atom_id res chain seq x y z
N MET A 1 -3.21 27.82 17.51
CA MET A 1 -2.93 27.48 17.88
C MET A 1 -2.49 26.54 17.82
N ALA A 2 -2.00 26.68 17.65
CA ALA A 2 -1.38 25.88 17.49
C ALA A 2 -1.64 24.88 18.06
N ALA A 3 -2.17 24.53 17.60
CA ALA A 3 -2.70 23.64 18.08
C ALA A 3 -1.86 22.83 18.79
N LYS A 4 -2.03 22.76 19.89
CA LYS A 4 -1.37 21.91 20.57
C LYS A 4 -1.73 20.62 20.21
N GLN A 5 -0.85 19.75 19.97
CA GLN A 5 -1.11 18.40 19.67
C GLN A 5 -1.17 17.64 20.95
N PRO A 6 -2.25 16.93 21.22
CA PRO A 6 -2.39 16.15 22.44
C PRO A 6 -1.42 14.98 22.52
N PHE A 7 -0.84 14.59 21.38
CA PHE A 7 0.10 13.48 21.34
C PHE A 7 1.40 13.91 20.72
N THR A 8 2.49 13.26 21.09
CA THR A 8 3.76 13.47 20.41
C THR A 8 3.64 12.93 18.99
N THR A 9 4.53 13.36 18.12
CA THR A 9 4.55 12.86 16.75
C THR A 9 4.71 11.34 16.73
N GLU A 10 5.54 10.83 17.63
CA GLU A 10 5.77 9.41 17.72
C GLU A 10 4.49 8.65 18.10
N GLN A 11 3.75 9.17 19.07
CA GLN A 11 2.50 8.53 19.49
C GLN A 11 1.46 8.54 18.39
N GLN A 12 1.39 9.65 17.64
CA GLN A 12 0.48 9.72 16.50
C GLN A 12 0.85 8.69 15.45
N SER A 13 2.15 8.57 15.16
CA SER A 13 2.61 7.61 14.17
C SER A 13 2.26 6.18 14.55
N VAL A 14 2.43 5.81 15.81
CA VAL A 14 2.09 4.47 16.27
C VAL A 14 0.61 4.18 16.11
N ARG A 15 -0.24 5.13 16.50
CA ARG A 15 -1.68 4.95 16.37
C ARG A 15 -2.10 4.82 14.90
N VAL A 16 -1.56 5.69 14.06
CA VAL A 16 -1.85 5.69 12.63
C VAL A 16 -1.43 4.36 12.01
N LEU A 17 -0.25 3.86 12.37
CA LEU A 17 0.23 2.60 11.87
C LEU A 17 -0.63 1.43 12.32
N LYS A 18 -1.08 1.44 13.56
CA LYS A 18 -1.93 0.36 14.07
C LYS A 18 -3.28 0.32 13.36
N VAL A 19 -3.88 1.47 13.13
CA VAL A 19 -5.15 1.52 12.41
C VAL A 19 -4.96 1.08 10.97
N GLY A 20 -3.89 1.53 10.33
CA GLY A 20 -3.57 1.10 8.98
C GLY A 20 -3.41 -0.40 8.86
N GLU A 21 -2.71 -0.99 9.81
CA GLU A 21 -2.51 -2.44 9.82
C GLU A 21 -3.82 -3.19 10.02
N ARG A 22 -4.69 -2.65 10.85
CA ARG A 22 -5.99 -3.26 11.04
C ARG A 22 -6.85 -3.19 9.78
N VAL A 23 -6.82 -2.05 9.09
CA VAL A 23 -7.52 -1.91 7.81
C VAL A 23 -6.96 -2.90 6.80
N ARG A 24 -5.65 -3.07 6.77
CA ARG A 24 -5.02 -4.02 5.87
C ARG A 24 -5.52 -5.44 6.11
N HIS A 25 -5.59 -5.84 7.36
CA HIS A 25 -6.12 -7.17 7.71
C HIS A 25 -7.56 -7.35 7.29
N ILE A 26 -8.39 -6.34 7.53
CA ILE A 26 -9.79 -6.39 7.16
C ILE A 26 -9.95 -6.54 5.65
N LEU A 27 -9.24 -5.72 4.89
CA LEU A 27 -9.29 -5.79 3.43
C LEU A 27 -8.79 -7.14 2.91
N SER A 28 -7.71 -7.64 3.49
CA SER A 28 -7.16 -8.93 3.10
C SER A 28 -8.17 -10.05 3.32
N GLU A 29 -8.87 -10.03 4.44
CA GLU A 29 -9.90 -11.03 4.71
C GLU A 29 -11.08 -10.93 3.74
N LEU A 30 -11.53 -9.71 3.47
CA LEU A 30 -12.65 -9.50 2.55
C LEU A 30 -12.33 -10.05 1.17
N LEU A 31 -11.12 -9.79 0.69
CA LEU A 31 -10.70 -10.24 -0.61
C LEU A 31 -10.46 -11.75 -0.65
N ALA A 32 -9.88 -12.29 0.42
CA ALA A 32 -9.62 -13.72 0.50
C ALA A 32 -10.89 -14.56 0.57
N ARG A 33 -11.92 -14.04 1.21
CA ARG A 33 -13.19 -14.75 1.35
C ARG A 33 -14.10 -14.60 0.13
N GLY A 34 -13.68 -13.81 -0.86
CA GLY A 34 -14.48 -13.63 -2.05
C GLY A 34 -15.75 -12.83 -1.81
N GLU A 35 -15.74 -11.93 -0.84
CA GLU A 35 -16.91 -11.12 -0.54
C GLU A 35 -17.15 -10.02 -1.56
N VAL A 36 -16.15 -9.73 -2.39
CA VAL A 36 -16.32 -8.78 -3.48
C VAL A 36 -16.74 -9.55 -4.72
N HIS A 37 -17.96 -9.31 -5.16
CA HIS A 37 -18.51 -10.02 -6.32
C HIS A 37 -18.10 -9.32 -7.60
N ASP A 38 -16.88 -9.58 -8.04
CA ASP A 38 -16.30 -8.99 -9.24
C ASP A 38 -15.37 -10.03 -9.85
N ASP A 39 -15.55 -10.32 -11.12
CA ASP A 39 -14.77 -11.36 -11.79
C ASP A 39 -13.27 -11.08 -11.81
N VAL A 40 -12.89 -9.83 -12.01
CA VAL A 40 -11.47 -9.45 -12.04
C VAL A 40 -10.86 -9.63 -10.65
N VAL A 41 -11.58 -9.19 -9.62
CA VAL A 41 -11.11 -9.31 -8.25
C VAL A 41 -10.99 -10.78 -7.86
N SER A 42 -12.00 -11.57 -8.18
CA SER A 42 -12.02 -12.99 -7.81
C SER A 42 -10.90 -13.79 -8.47
N ALA A 43 -10.56 -13.44 -9.70
CA ALA A 43 -9.58 -14.20 -10.46
C ALA A 43 -8.14 -13.80 -10.16
N SER A 44 -7.91 -12.69 -9.45
CA SER A 44 -6.57 -12.09 -9.41
C SER A 44 -5.76 -12.38 -8.17
N HIS A 45 -6.31 -12.99 -7.16
CA HIS A 45 -5.59 -13.28 -5.91
C HIS A 45 -4.82 -12.06 -5.43
N ILE A 46 -5.56 -11.04 -5.01
CA ILE A 46 -5.00 -9.74 -4.69
C ILE A 46 -4.38 -9.73 -3.30
N SER A 47 -3.15 -9.25 -3.21
CA SER A 47 -2.49 -9.03 -1.92
C SER A 47 -2.58 -7.54 -1.57
N VAL A 48 -3.01 -7.23 -0.36
CA VAL A 48 -2.96 -5.88 0.18
C VAL A 48 -1.63 -5.77 0.91
N THR A 49 -0.68 -5.10 0.31
CA THR A 49 0.68 -5.06 0.84
C THR A 49 0.87 -4.04 1.94
N GLU A 50 0.14 -2.94 1.87
CA GLU A 50 0.27 -1.89 2.86
C GLU A 50 -0.98 -1.03 2.84
N VAL A 51 -1.35 -0.49 3.99
CA VAL A 51 -2.38 0.55 4.06
C VAL A 51 -1.80 1.72 4.83
N ARG A 52 -1.83 2.88 4.21
CA ARG A 52 -1.38 4.12 4.83
C ARG A 52 -2.58 4.98 5.19
N MET A 53 -2.65 5.38 6.44
CA MET A 53 -3.71 6.24 6.92
C MET A 53 -3.22 7.67 6.99
N SER A 54 -4.13 8.61 6.75
CA SER A 54 -3.82 10.01 7.04
C SER A 54 -3.77 10.19 8.57
N PRO A 55 -3.05 11.22 9.05
CA PRO A 55 -2.93 11.42 10.50
C PRO A 55 -4.28 11.56 11.22
N ASP A 56 -5.29 12.10 10.56
CA ASP A 56 -6.62 12.25 11.14
C ASP A 56 -7.50 11.00 10.98
N LEU A 57 -6.94 9.94 10.40
CA LEU A 57 -7.62 8.65 10.19
C LEU A 57 -8.84 8.74 9.26
N ARG A 58 -8.93 9.78 8.48
CA ARG A 58 -10.07 9.96 7.57
C ARG A 58 -9.84 9.39 6.19
N ASN A 59 -8.59 9.18 5.82
CA ASN A 59 -8.23 8.65 4.51
C ASN A 59 -7.34 7.43 4.66
N ALA A 60 -7.63 6.40 3.89
CA ALA A 60 -6.85 5.19 3.87
C ALA A 60 -6.45 4.89 2.44
N THR A 61 -5.17 4.75 2.19
CA THR A 61 -4.66 4.36 0.87
C THR A 61 -4.16 2.93 0.97
N ALA A 62 -4.83 2.05 0.24
CA ALA A 62 -4.46 0.63 0.22
C ALA A 62 -3.61 0.35 -1.01
N TYR A 63 -2.44 -0.19 -0.79
CA TYR A 63 -1.53 -0.59 -1.86
C TYR A 63 -1.74 -2.06 -2.14
N ILE A 64 -1.96 -2.37 -3.38
CA ILE A 64 -2.32 -3.73 -3.77
C ILE A 64 -1.38 -4.27 -4.82
N LYS A 65 -1.25 -5.59 -4.83
CA LYS A 65 -0.49 -6.30 -5.85
C LYS A 65 -1.22 -7.58 -6.19
N PRO A 66 -1.65 -7.74 -7.45
CA PRO A 66 -2.25 -9.01 -7.85
C PRO A 66 -1.15 -10.06 -7.98
N LEU A 67 -1.41 -11.23 -7.46
CA LEU A 67 -0.46 -12.33 -7.53
C LEU A 67 -0.62 -13.14 -8.80
N LEU A 68 -1.85 -13.21 -9.31
CA LEU A 68 -2.17 -13.95 -10.51
C LEU A 68 -3.27 -13.19 -11.25
N GLY A 69 -3.47 -13.53 -12.51
CA GLY A 69 -4.61 -13.05 -13.28
C GLY A 69 -4.37 -11.72 -13.96
N ALA A 70 -5.33 -10.81 -13.85
CA ALA A 70 -5.33 -9.55 -14.57
C ALA A 70 -4.18 -8.64 -14.16
N GLY A 71 -3.87 -7.69 -15.03
CA GLY A 71 -2.85 -6.71 -14.73
C GLY A 71 -3.24 -5.79 -13.59
N GLU A 72 -2.25 -5.11 -13.04
CA GLU A 72 -2.44 -4.25 -11.88
C GLU A 72 -3.47 -3.15 -12.11
N ASP A 73 -3.47 -2.54 -13.29
CA ASP A 73 -4.41 -1.46 -13.60
C ASP A 73 -5.85 -1.95 -13.62
N ALA A 74 -6.09 -3.13 -14.17
CA ALA A 74 -7.43 -3.70 -14.22
C ALA A 74 -7.92 -4.01 -12.81
N VAL A 75 -7.04 -4.52 -11.96
CA VAL A 75 -7.39 -4.85 -10.58
C VAL A 75 -7.70 -3.59 -9.78
N VAL A 76 -6.88 -2.56 -9.92
CA VAL A 76 -7.13 -1.28 -9.24
C VAL A 76 -8.46 -0.70 -9.68
N HIS A 77 -8.75 -0.75 -10.97
CA HIS A 77 -10.01 -0.26 -11.50
C HIS A 77 -11.20 -1.00 -10.92
N ALA A 78 -11.10 -2.33 -10.86
CA ALA A 78 -12.18 -3.15 -10.30
C ALA A 78 -12.40 -2.85 -8.82
N LEU A 79 -11.33 -2.68 -8.05
CA LEU A 79 -11.44 -2.33 -6.65
C LEU A 79 -12.05 -0.96 -6.45
N ARG A 80 -11.72 -0.01 -7.31
CA ARG A 80 -12.31 1.32 -7.25
C ARG A 80 -13.80 1.29 -7.50
N GLN A 81 -14.26 0.41 -8.37
CA GLN A 81 -15.68 0.24 -8.62
C GLN A 81 -16.41 -0.36 -7.44
N ASN A 82 -15.69 -1.08 -6.57
CA ASN A 82 -16.26 -1.71 -5.40
C ASN A 82 -15.93 -0.96 -4.10
N THR A 83 -15.45 0.27 -4.21
CA THR A 83 -15.01 1.06 -3.06
C THR A 83 -16.13 1.25 -2.02
N ALA A 84 -17.34 1.56 -2.46
CA ALA A 84 -18.43 1.81 -1.53
C ALA A 84 -18.72 0.60 -0.64
N PHE A 85 -18.71 -0.59 -1.23
CA PHE A 85 -18.93 -1.82 -0.49
C PHE A 85 -17.78 -2.06 0.50
N LEU A 86 -16.54 -1.96 0.02
CA LEU A 86 -15.38 -2.20 0.84
C LEU A 86 -15.27 -1.22 1.98
N GLN A 87 -15.54 0.06 1.69
CA GLN A 87 -15.47 1.11 2.69
C GLN A 87 -16.49 0.87 3.81
N ARG A 88 -17.68 0.43 3.46
CA ARG A 88 -18.72 0.13 4.42
C ARG A 88 -18.34 -1.05 5.31
N GLU A 89 -17.79 -2.11 4.71
CA GLU A 89 -17.36 -3.29 5.46
C GLU A 89 -16.21 -2.96 6.40
N VAL A 90 -15.26 -2.17 5.94
CA VAL A 90 -14.14 -1.74 6.77
C VAL A 90 -14.64 -0.92 7.95
N ALA A 91 -15.55 0.02 7.70
CA ALA A 91 -16.10 0.87 8.74
C ALA A 91 -16.77 0.04 9.83
N GLN A 92 -17.57 -0.94 9.44
CA GLN A 92 -18.26 -1.78 10.40
C GLN A 92 -17.29 -2.56 11.28
N ARG A 93 -16.24 -3.08 10.68
CA ARG A 93 -15.28 -3.92 11.41
C ARG A 93 -14.29 -3.12 12.23
N LEU A 94 -14.00 -1.89 11.83
CA LEU A 94 -13.15 -1.02 12.62
C LEU A 94 -13.84 -0.48 13.86
N GLY A 95 -15.14 -0.27 13.76
CA GLY A 95 -15.88 0.34 14.86
C GLY A 95 -15.55 1.80 15.09
N LEU A 96 -15.00 2.48 14.09
CA LEU A 96 -14.71 3.89 14.20
C LEU A 96 -15.97 4.73 13.94
N LYS A 97 -15.98 5.92 14.52
CA LYS A 97 -17.11 6.82 14.37
C LYS A 97 -17.34 7.20 12.91
N PHE A 98 -16.26 7.42 12.16
CA PHE A 98 -16.35 7.76 10.76
C PHE A 98 -15.64 6.72 9.93
N ALA A 99 -16.22 6.38 8.77
CA ALA A 99 -15.57 5.47 7.84
C ALA A 99 -14.40 6.17 7.16
N PRO A 100 -13.20 5.60 7.19
CA PRO A 100 -12.11 6.17 6.42
C PRO A 100 -12.42 6.07 4.94
N LYS A 101 -12.06 7.08 4.19
CA LYS A 101 -12.25 7.07 2.75
C LYS A 101 -11.16 6.20 2.14
N LEU A 102 -11.56 5.15 1.43
CA LEU A 102 -10.60 4.23 0.84
C LEU A 102 -10.15 4.67 -0.54
N ARG A 103 -8.86 4.48 -0.78
CA ARG A 103 -8.28 4.66 -2.11
C ARG A 103 -7.40 3.46 -2.38
N PHE A 104 -7.36 3.04 -3.63
CA PHE A 104 -6.56 1.88 -4.02
C PHE A 104 -5.48 2.32 -5.00
N ARG A 105 -4.26 1.86 -4.77
CA ARG A 105 -3.13 2.14 -5.63
C ARG A 105 -2.32 0.88 -5.84
N LYS A 106 -1.62 0.85 -6.96
CA LYS A 106 -0.68 -0.23 -7.21
C LYS A 106 0.48 -0.13 -6.23
N ASP A 107 0.94 -1.26 -5.73
CA ASP A 107 2.16 -1.28 -4.95
C ASP A 107 3.32 -1.35 -5.94
N GLU A 108 4.02 -0.25 -6.09
CA GLU A 108 5.12 -0.14 -7.03
C GLU A 108 6.48 -0.45 -6.43
N SER A 109 6.50 -0.80 -5.14
CA SER A 109 7.78 -1.03 -4.48
C SER A 109 8.59 -2.13 -5.14
N PHE A 110 7.94 -3.22 -5.57
CA PHE A 110 8.66 -4.28 -6.29
C PHE A 110 9.11 -3.83 -7.67
N ALA A 111 8.26 -3.09 -8.36
CA ALA A 111 8.61 -2.58 -9.68
C ALA A 111 9.77 -1.60 -9.58
N GLU A 112 9.77 -0.76 -8.56
CA GLU A 112 10.85 0.17 -8.32
C GLU A 112 12.14 -0.56 -7.99
N ALA A 113 12.06 -1.57 -7.13
CA ALA A 113 13.23 -2.37 -6.79
C ALA A 113 13.80 -3.08 -8.02
N ASP A 114 12.93 -3.65 -8.84
CA ASP A 114 13.34 -4.31 -10.07
C ASP A 114 14.00 -3.33 -11.03
N ARG A 115 13.46 -2.13 -11.12
CA ARG A 115 14.03 -1.11 -11.99
C ARG A 115 15.40 -0.68 -11.51
N ILE A 116 15.56 -0.49 -10.21
CA ILE A 116 16.84 -0.14 -9.62
C ILE A 116 17.85 -1.25 -9.87
N GLU A 117 17.44 -2.50 -9.67
CA GLU A 117 18.31 -3.65 -9.96
C GLU A 117 18.72 -3.68 -11.42
N ALA A 118 17.79 -3.44 -12.33
CA ALA A 118 18.09 -3.42 -13.75
C ALA A 118 19.09 -2.33 -14.09
N LEU A 119 18.95 -1.17 -13.47
CA LEU A 119 19.89 -0.06 -13.66
C LEU A 119 21.27 -0.44 -13.13
N LEU A 120 21.34 -1.10 -12.00
CA LEU A 120 22.61 -1.54 -11.42
C LEU A 120 23.30 -2.62 -12.26
N ARG A 121 22.53 -3.37 -13.05
CA ARG A 121 23.08 -4.38 -13.93
C ARG A 121 23.54 -3.79 -15.27
N ASP A 122 23.18 -2.55 -15.55
CA ASP A 122 23.60 -1.89 -16.77
C ASP A 122 25.12 -1.74 -16.72
N PRO A 123 25.86 -2.16 -17.76
CA PRO A 123 27.31 -2.13 -17.73
C PRO A 123 27.87 -0.74 -17.42
N LYS A 124 27.22 0.31 -17.91
CA LYS A 124 27.70 1.65 -17.66
C LYS A 124 27.55 2.04 -16.20
N VAL A 125 26.39 1.75 -15.60
CA VAL A 125 26.13 2.06 -14.20
C VAL A 125 27.05 1.22 -13.32
N THR A 126 27.19 -0.05 -13.62
CA THR A 126 28.05 -0.95 -12.85
C THR A 126 29.49 -0.45 -12.87
N ARG A 127 29.96 0.02 -14.03
CA ARG A 127 31.31 0.55 -14.14
C ARG A 127 31.48 1.81 -13.27
N ASP A 128 30.53 2.71 -13.35
CA ASP A 128 30.58 3.95 -12.55
C ASP A 128 30.61 3.64 -11.06
N LEU A 129 29.80 2.70 -10.63
CA LEU A 129 29.79 2.29 -9.24
C LEU A 129 31.11 1.67 -8.80
N SER A 130 31.69 0.84 -9.67
CA SER A 130 32.99 0.22 -9.37
C SER A 130 34.08 1.28 -9.23
N ASP A 131 34.07 2.25 -10.10
CA ASP A 131 35.03 3.36 -10.04
C ASP A 131 34.89 4.14 -8.74
N ASP A 132 33.68 4.41 -8.34
CA ASP A 132 33.42 5.12 -7.09
C ASP A 132 33.88 4.32 -5.88
N LEU A 133 33.63 3.01 -5.89
CA LEU A 133 34.04 2.16 -4.80
C LEU A 133 35.57 2.05 -4.73
N ASP A 134 36.22 1.96 -5.87
CA ASP A 134 37.66 1.92 -5.91
C ASP A 134 38.27 3.20 -5.38
N ALA A 135 37.69 4.33 -5.76
CA ALA A 135 38.15 5.61 -5.25
C ALA A 135 37.98 5.69 -3.73
N GLY A 136 36.87 5.16 -3.21
CA GLY A 136 36.65 5.14 -1.79
C GLY A 136 37.65 4.27 -1.05
N GLU A 137 38.02 3.14 -1.66
CA GLU A 137 38.97 2.24 -1.03
C GLU A 137 40.38 2.79 -0.98
N GLU A 138 40.73 3.63 -1.91
CA GLU A 138 42.04 4.21 -1.95
C GLU A 138 42.29 5.23 -0.82
N GLU A 139 41.25 5.69 -0.20
CA GLU A 139 41.38 6.59 0.89
C GLU A 139 41.60 5.85 2.20
#